data_1f5b1447f1429a8ae0c40b34a919309c
#
_entry.id   1f5b1447f1429a8ae0c40b34a919309c
#
_cell.length_a   1.000
_cell.length_b   1.000
_cell.length_c   1.000
_cell.angle_alpha   90.00
_cell.angle_beta   90.00
_cell.angle_gamma   90.00
#
_symmetry.space_group_name_H-M   'P 1'
#
loop_
_entity.id
_entity.type
_entity.pdbx_description
1 polymer ?
#
loop_
_entity_poly.entity_id
_entity_poly.type
_entity_poly.pdbx_seq_one_letter_code
_entity_poly.pdbx_strand_id
1 'polypeptide(L)'
;MKKHFLIAGIAALMLAACNNKPASELTLSGLDPAKFQTEVNNAQTALYTLKNKAGMEVCITNFGGRIVSIMVPDKNGKMQDVVLGFDSIADYINVPSDFGASIGRYANRINQGRFVLDGDTIQLPQNNFGHCLHGGPKGWQYQVYEANLINPTTLELTLISPDGDANFPGNVTAKVTYQLTDDNAIDIKYSATTDKKTIINMTNHSYFNLAGDPSKTSTDNIMYVNADYYTPVDSTFMTTGEIVPVKDTPMDFTTPKAV
;
A
#
# COMPACT_ATOMS: atom_id res chain seq x y z
N MET A 1 -70.63 -46.62 -21.59
CA MET A 1 -69.94 -46.17 -20.37
C MET A 1 -68.52 -45.78 -20.77
N LYS A 2 -68.27 -44.50 -21.00
CA LYS A 2 -66.89 -43.95 -21.35
C LYS A 2 -66.33 -43.24 -20.14
N LYS A 3 -65.24 -43.73 -19.57
CA LYS A 3 -64.48 -43.10 -18.47
C LYS A 3 -63.56 -42.07 -19.04
N HIS A 4 -63.74 -40.82 -18.64
CA HIS A 4 -62.73 -39.74 -18.94
C HIS A 4 -61.72 -39.66 -17.79
N PHE A 5 -60.43 -39.83 -18.15
CA PHE A 5 -59.35 -39.57 -17.26
C PHE A 5 -58.94 -38.07 -17.42
N LEU A 6 -59.02 -37.32 -16.32
CA LEU A 6 -58.51 -35.97 -16.24
C LEU A 6 -57.05 -36.03 -15.79
N ILE A 7 -56.10 -35.59 -16.66
CA ILE A 7 -54.71 -35.43 -16.30
C ILE A 7 -54.53 -34.00 -15.83
N ALA A 8 -54.28 -33.83 -14.52
CA ALA A 8 -53.90 -32.53 -13.94
C ALA A 8 -52.39 -32.33 -14.15
N GLY A 9 -52.03 -31.40 -15.02
CA GLY A 9 -50.63 -30.96 -15.18
C GLY A 9 -50.23 -30.01 -14.05
N ILE A 10 -49.27 -30.43 -13.25
CA ILE A 10 -48.60 -29.57 -12.25
C ILE A 10 -47.52 -28.78 -12.97
N ALA A 11 -47.75 -27.49 -13.20
CA ALA A 11 -46.73 -26.56 -13.67
C ALA A 11 -45.84 -26.19 -12.48
N ALA A 12 -44.61 -26.69 -12.43
CA ALA A 12 -43.59 -26.27 -11.49
C ALA A 12 -43.06 -24.90 -11.92
N LEU A 13 -43.45 -23.83 -11.22
CA LEU A 13 -42.79 -22.54 -11.32
C LEU A 13 -41.40 -22.64 -10.68
N MET A 14 -40.36 -22.68 -11.50
CA MET A 14 -38.97 -22.44 -11.05
C MET A 14 -38.84 -20.93 -10.77
N LEU A 15 -38.88 -20.56 -9.51
CA LEU A 15 -38.41 -19.23 -9.05
C LEU A 15 -36.89 -19.20 -9.20
N ALA A 16 -36.41 -18.59 -10.26
CA ALA A 16 -35.00 -18.17 -10.36
C ALA A 16 -34.78 -17.07 -9.31
N ALA A 17 -34.24 -17.44 -8.16
CA ALA A 17 -33.74 -16.48 -7.19
C ALA A 17 -32.51 -15.81 -7.84
N CYS A 18 -32.72 -14.65 -8.45
CA CYS A 18 -31.61 -13.73 -8.76
C CYS A 18 -30.99 -13.30 -7.43
N ASN A 19 -29.84 -13.85 -7.09
CA ASN A 19 -28.97 -13.35 -6.03
C ASN A 19 -28.42 -11.99 -6.48
N ASN A 20 -29.25 -10.95 -6.39
CA ASN A 20 -28.77 -9.58 -6.46
C ASN A 20 -28.01 -9.33 -5.15
N LYS A 21 -26.67 -9.56 -5.13
CA LYS A 21 -25.83 -8.90 -4.14
C LYS A 21 -26.11 -7.41 -4.27
N PRO A 22 -26.43 -6.70 -3.18
CA PRO A 22 -26.55 -5.24 -3.24
C PRO A 22 -25.25 -4.69 -3.86
N ALA A 23 -25.39 -3.76 -4.80
CA ALA A 23 -24.25 -3.08 -5.38
C ALA A 23 -23.42 -2.50 -4.22
N SER A 24 -22.11 -2.74 -4.22
CA SER A 24 -21.23 -2.15 -3.21
C SER A 24 -21.33 -0.63 -3.29
N GLU A 25 -21.49 0.03 -2.16
CA GLU A 25 -21.45 1.48 -2.12
C GLU A 25 -20.03 1.94 -2.48
N LEU A 26 -19.90 2.87 -3.44
CA LEU A 26 -18.61 3.42 -3.84
C LEU A 26 -18.03 4.25 -2.69
N THR A 27 -16.71 4.26 -2.58
CA THR A 27 -15.98 5.14 -1.66
C THR A 27 -16.11 6.61 -2.10
N LEU A 28 -15.67 7.53 -1.26
CA LEU A 28 -15.69 8.97 -1.59
C LEU A 28 -14.82 9.29 -2.83
N SER A 29 -13.75 8.52 -3.05
CA SER A 29 -12.91 8.60 -4.26
C SER A 29 -13.49 7.89 -5.48
N GLY A 30 -14.65 7.22 -5.34
CA GLY A 30 -15.30 6.49 -6.43
C GLY A 30 -14.80 5.05 -6.62
N LEU A 31 -13.98 4.52 -5.72
CA LEU A 31 -13.52 3.13 -5.77
C LEU A 31 -14.67 2.18 -5.47
N ASP A 32 -14.75 1.09 -6.24
CA ASP A 32 -15.64 -0.03 -5.97
C ASP A 32 -14.94 -1.07 -5.10
N PRO A 33 -15.35 -1.26 -3.82
CA PRO A 33 -14.74 -2.26 -2.94
C PRO A 33 -14.76 -3.68 -3.49
N ALA A 34 -15.72 -4.02 -4.35
CA ALA A 34 -15.81 -5.35 -4.96
C ALA A 34 -14.62 -5.66 -5.89
N LYS A 35 -14.02 -4.64 -6.52
CA LYS A 35 -12.82 -4.79 -7.37
C LYS A 35 -11.54 -5.09 -6.57
N PHE A 36 -11.61 -4.95 -5.25
CA PHE A 36 -10.51 -5.27 -4.34
C PHE A 36 -10.69 -6.63 -3.64
N GLN A 37 -11.80 -7.33 -3.92
CA GLN A 37 -12.10 -8.65 -3.36
C GLN A 37 -11.70 -9.74 -4.34
N THR A 38 -10.54 -10.35 -4.11
CA THR A 38 -10.04 -11.50 -4.89
C THR A 38 -9.13 -12.36 -4.02
N GLU A 39 -8.70 -13.49 -4.52
CA GLU A 39 -7.72 -14.33 -3.88
C GLU A 39 -6.34 -14.14 -4.53
N VAL A 40 -5.33 -13.84 -3.73
CA VAL A 40 -3.93 -13.71 -4.13
C VAL A 40 -3.08 -14.54 -3.18
N ASN A 41 -2.28 -15.46 -3.70
CA ASN A 41 -1.43 -16.36 -2.89
C ASN A 41 -2.22 -17.11 -1.79
N ASN A 42 -3.42 -17.60 -2.09
CA ASN A 42 -4.35 -18.28 -1.16
C ASN A 42 -4.83 -17.41 0.01
N ALA A 43 -4.79 -16.09 -0.12
CA ALA A 43 -5.30 -15.15 0.87
C ALA A 43 -6.29 -14.16 0.22
N GLN A 44 -7.35 -13.83 0.95
CA GLN A 44 -8.37 -12.91 0.46
C GLN A 44 -7.90 -11.46 0.59
N THR A 45 -8.05 -10.70 -0.50
CA THR A 45 -7.83 -9.26 -0.51
C THR A 45 -9.12 -8.51 -0.27
N ALA A 46 -9.02 -7.28 0.24
CA ALA A 46 -10.15 -6.38 0.45
C ALA A 46 -9.69 -4.91 0.43
N LEU A 47 -10.65 -4.00 0.33
CA LEU A 47 -10.49 -2.57 0.56
C LEU A 47 -11.11 -2.20 1.91
N TYR A 48 -10.36 -1.49 2.73
CA TYR A 48 -10.77 -0.96 4.03
C TYR A 48 -10.87 0.55 3.95
N THR A 49 -11.97 1.11 4.42
CA THR A 49 -12.20 2.55 4.41
C THR A 49 -12.15 3.07 5.84
N LEU A 50 -11.21 3.98 6.11
CA LEU A 50 -11.14 4.73 7.35
C LEU A 50 -11.78 6.10 7.13
N LYS A 51 -12.61 6.55 8.09
CA LYS A 51 -13.29 7.84 8.00
C LYS A 51 -13.36 8.51 9.34
N ASN A 52 -12.90 9.76 9.42
CA ASN A 52 -12.95 10.56 10.64
C ASN A 52 -14.21 11.45 10.69
N LYS A 53 -14.43 12.12 11.81
CA LYS A 53 -15.58 13.01 12.02
C LYS A 53 -15.54 14.27 11.14
N ALA A 54 -14.35 14.67 10.70
CA ALA A 54 -14.17 15.83 9.81
C ALA A 54 -14.50 15.48 8.34
N GLY A 55 -14.79 14.20 8.03
CA GLY A 55 -15.16 13.75 6.69
C GLY A 55 -13.97 13.35 5.81
N MET A 56 -12.73 13.40 6.29
CA MET A 56 -11.58 12.82 5.60
C MET A 56 -11.76 11.30 5.49
N GLU A 57 -11.42 10.74 4.33
CA GLU A 57 -11.51 9.31 4.05
C GLU A 57 -10.19 8.79 3.50
N VAL A 58 -9.77 7.63 3.99
CA VAL A 58 -8.56 6.92 3.54
C VAL A 58 -8.94 5.49 3.19
N CYS A 59 -8.65 5.08 1.95
CA CYS A 59 -8.86 3.72 1.50
C CYS A 59 -7.54 2.95 1.50
N ILE A 60 -7.53 1.77 2.11
CA ILE A 60 -6.35 0.92 2.27
C ILE A 60 -6.72 -0.50 1.83
N THR A 61 -5.90 -1.11 0.96
CA THR A 61 -6.01 -2.54 0.68
C THR A 61 -4.99 -3.33 1.49
N ASN A 62 -5.37 -4.54 1.93
CA ASN A 62 -4.44 -5.46 2.57
C ASN A 62 -3.46 -6.12 1.59
N PHE A 63 -3.64 -5.96 0.27
CA PHE A 63 -2.64 -6.34 -0.71
C PHE A 63 -1.49 -5.33 -0.70
N GLY A 64 -0.35 -5.73 -0.14
CA GLY A 64 0.81 -4.88 0.06
C GLY A 64 0.64 -3.83 1.16
N GLY A 65 -0.44 -3.89 1.95
CA GLY A 65 -0.75 -2.89 2.98
C GLY A 65 -0.78 -1.47 2.41
N ARG A 66 -1.44 -1.28 1.25
CA ARG A 66 -1.34 -0.06 0.43
C ARG A 66 -2.40 0.97 0.78
N ILE A 67 -1.99 2.22 0.93
CA ILE A 67 -2.91 3.35 0.81
C ILE A 67 -3.27 3.49 -0.67
N VAL A 68 -4.56 3.40 -0.99
CA VAL A 68 -5.09 3.48 -2.36
C VAL A 68 -5.60 4.87 -2.68
N SER A 69 -6.21 5.55 -1.70
CA SER A 69 -6.81 6.88 -1.85
C SER A 69 -6.75 7.64 -0.53
N ILE A 70 -6.55 8.95 -0.60
CA ILE A 70 -6.62 9.88 0.53
C ILE A 70 -7.49 11.08 0.09
N MET A 71 -8.75 11.08 0.54
CA MET A 71 -9.69 12.16 0.27
C MET A 71 -9.61 13.22 1.35
N VAL A 72 -9.12 14.41 0.99
CA VAL A 72 -9.00 15.55 1.90
C VAL A 72 -9.76 16.78 1.36
N PRO A 73 -10.32 17.64 2.20
CA PRO A 73 -10.92 18.89 1.75
C PRO A 73 -9.84 19.88 1.31
N ASP A 74 -10.03 20.52 0.16
CA ASP A 74 -9.25 21.69 -0.22
C ASP A 74 -9.68 22.92 0.60
N LYS A 75 -9.06 24.08 0.36
CA LYS A 75 -9.37 25.34 1.04
C LYS A 75 -10.81 25.84 0.84
N ASN A 76 -11.55 25.29 -0.14
CA ASN A 76 -12.96 25.60 -0.40
C ASN A 76 -13.91 24.52 0.12
N GLY A 77 -13.36 23.48 0.80
CA GLY A 77 -14.12 22.33 1.30
C GLY A 77 -14.42 21.25 0.28
N LYS A 78 -13.91 21.37 -0.97
CA LYS A 78 -14.06 20.32 -1.97
C LYS A 78 -13.10 19.17 -1.68
N MET A 79 -13.65 17.95 -1.60
CA MET A 79 -12.85 16.75 -1.40
C MET A 79 -12.01 16.43 -2.63
N GLN A 80 -10.73 16.15 -2.44
CA GLN A 80 -9.75 15.82 -3.47
C GLN A 80 -8.93 14.60 -3.05
N ASP A 81 -8.67 13.69 -3.99
CA ASP A 81 -7.71 12.62 -3.78
C ASP A 81 -6.29 13.14 -4.03
N VAL A 82 -5.41 12.97 -3.06
CA VAL A 82 -4.04 13.52 -3.11
C VAL A 82 -2.95 12.47 -3.26
N VAL A 83 -3.30 11.20 -3.51
CA VAL A 83 -2.32 10.12 -3.74
C VAL A 83 -2.59 9.39 -5.06
N LEU A 84 -1.55 8.77 -5.60
CA LEU A 84 -1.68 7.87 -6.75
C LEU A 84 -2.02 6.45 -6.28
N GLY A 85 -2.99 5.84 -6.94
CA GLY A 85 -3.43 4.47 -6.72
C GLY A 85 -4.06 3.87 -7.97
N PHE A 86 -4.43 2.60 -7.91
CA PHE A 86 -5.21 1.90 -8.93
C PHE A 86 -6.60 1.55 -8.43
N ASP A 87 -7.52 1.31 -9.35
CA ASP A 87 -8.93 1.10 -9.06
C ASP A 87 -9.28 -0.37 -8.74
N SER A 88 -8.29 -1.28 -8.80
CA SER A 88 -8.51 -2.70 -8.52
C SER A 88 -7.23 -3.45 -8.13
N ILE A 89 -7.38 -4.62 -7.50
CA ILE A 89 -6.25 -5.54 -7.25
C ILE A 89 -5.65 -6.04 -8.56
N ALA A 90 -6.47 -6.27 -9.60
CA ALA A 90 -5.99 -6.71 -10.90
C ALA A 90 -5.00 -5.71 -11.50
N ASP A 91 -5.23 -4.41 -11.35
CA ASP A 91 -4.32 -3.38 -11.84
C ASP A 91 -2.99 -3.39 -11.08
N TYR A 92 -3.01 -3.54 -9.74
CA TYR A 92 -1.78 -3.69 -8.95
C TYR A 92 -0.97 -4.94 -9.27
N ILE A 93 -1.62 -6.03 -9.73
CA ILE A 93 -0.95 -7.26 -10.15
C ILE A 93 -0.36 -7.10 -11.56
N ASN A 94 -1.14 -6.53 -12.50
CA ASN A 94 -0.77 -6.43 -13.91
C ASN A 94 0.21 -5.28 -14.19
N VAL A 95 0.20 -4.24 -13.35
CA VAL A 95 1.11 -3.09 -13.43
C VAL A 95 1.90 -3.00 -12.11
N PRO A 96 2.99 -3.78 -11.96
CA PRO A 96 3.78 -3.76 -10.74
C PRO A 96 4.23 -2.36 -10.40
N SER A 97 3.90 -1.90 -9.19
CA SER A 97 4.24 -0.58 -8.69
C SER A 97 4.39 -0.63 -7.18
N ASP A 98 5.01 0.40 -6.61
CA ASP A 98 5.12 0.58 -5.17
C ASP A 98 4.08 1.58 -4.63
N PHE A 99 3.11 2.01 -5.46
CA PHE A 99 2.09 3.00 -5.07
C PHE A 99 1.41 2.62 -3.77
N GLY A 100 1.53 3.49 -2.75
CA GLY A 100 0.92 3.37 -1.44
C GLY A 100 1.42 2.24 -0.55
N ALA A 101 2.35 1.39 -1.02
CA ALA A 101 2.70 0.14 -0.39
C ALA A 101 3.41 0.30 0.97
N SER A 102 3.17 -0.67 1.86
CA SER A 102 3.99 -0.90 3.04
C SER A 102 5.17 -1.78 2.65
N ILE A 103 6.34 -1.15 2.52
CA ILE A 103 7.56 -1.79 2.07
C ILE A 103 8.26 -2.53 3.20
N GLY A 104 8.75 -3.72 2.91
CA GLY A 104 9.55 -4.58 3.78
C GLY A 104 10.08 -5.80 3.00
N ARG A 105 11.00 -6.63 3.59
CA ARG A 105 11.53 -6.53 4.93
C ARG A 105 12.46 -5.31 5.12
N TYR A 106 13.13 -4.86 4.03
CA TYR A 106 14.05 -3.73 4.04
C TYR A 106 13.72 -2.76 2.89
N ALA A 107 13.28 -1.57 3.24
CA ALA A 107 12.94 -0.51 2.31
C ALA A 107 14.19 0.11 1.68
N ASN A 108 14.07 0.54 0.42
CA ASN A 108 15.15 1.02 -0.42
C ASN A 108 16.18 -0.08 -0.71
N ARG A 109 17.43 0.27 -1.01
CA ARG A 109 18.44 -0.67 -1.55
C ARG A 109 19.40 -1.17 -0.50
N ILE A 110 19.76 -2.46 -0.62
CA ILE A 110 20.93 -3.05 0.01
C ILE A 110 21.96 -3.28 -1.09
N ASN A 111 23.14 -2.69 -0.92
CA ASN A 111 24.21 -2.71 -1.92
C ASN A 111 24.57 -4.14 -2.32
N GLN A 112 24.52 -4.46 -3.64
CA GLN A 112 24.78 -5.79 -4.20
C GLN A 112 23.92 -6.90 -3.55
N GLY A 113 22.80 -6.55 -2.90
CA GLY A 113 21.98 -7.48 -2.14
C GLY A 113 22.72 -8.14 -0.98
N ARG A 114 23.72 -7.53 -0.40
CA ARG A 114 24.61 -8.19 0.55
C ARG A 114 24.83 -7.36 1.81
N PHE A 115 24.76 -8.02 2.96
CA PHE A 115 25.13 -7.46 4.26
C PHE A 115 25.79 -8.52 5.13
N VAL A 116 26.50 -8.07 6.17
CA VAL A 116 27.14 -8.96 7.16
C VAL A 116 26.35 -8.90 8.47
N LEU A 117 26.03 -10.06 9.02
CA LEU A 117 25.37 -10.20 10.30
C LEU A 117 26.11 -11.25 11.14
N ASP A 118 26.62 -10.85 12.31
CA ASP A 118 27.41 -11.71 13.23
C ASP A 118 28.60 -12.45 12.58
N GLY A 119 29.20 -11.85 11.53
CA GLY A 119 30.31 -12.44 10.79
C GLY A 119 29.89 -13.21 9.53
N ASP A 120 28.64 -13.60 9.41
CA ASP A 120 28.12 -14.29 8.24
C ASP A 120 27.67 -13.30 7.17
N THR A 121 28.03 -13.57 5.92
CA THR A 121 27.57 -12.80 4.78
C THR A 121 26.23 -13.34 4.28
N ILE A 122 25.22 -12.51 4.35
CA ILE A 122 23.88 -12.81 3.83
C ILE A 122 23.75 -12.25 2.42
N GLN A 123 23.42 -13.12 1.45
CA GLN A 123 23.18 -12.72 0.06
C GLN A 123 21.67 -12.75 -0.22
N LEU A 124 21.13 -11.59 -0.59
CA LEU A 124 19.74 -11.38 -0.99
C LEU A 124 19.61 -11.41 -2.52
N PRO A 125 18.40 -11.60 -3.06
CA PRO A 125 18.13 -11.44 -4.48
C PRO A 125 18.50 -10.04 -4.96
N GLN A 126 19.03 -9.95 -6.18
CA GLN A 126 19.32 -8.69 -6.86
C GLN A 126 18.22 -8.42 -7.89
N ASN A 127 17.30 -7.53 -7.59
CA ASN A 127 16.12 -7.25 -8.41
C ASN A 127 16.12 -5.85 -9.07
N ASN A 128 17.13 -5.02 -8.76
CA ASN A 128 17.19 -3.66 -9.30
C ASN A 128 18.65 -3.17 -9.39
N PHE A 129 19.17 -2.94 -10.59
CA PHE A 129 20.54 -2.47 -10.89
C PHE A 129 21.64 -3.21 -10.12
N GLY A 130 21.48 -4.52 -9.89
CA GLY A 130 22.44 -5.32 -9.14
C GLY A 130 22.34 -5.19 -7.61
N HIS A 131 21.31 -4.51 -7.10
CA HIS A 131 21.02 -4.35 -5.68
C HIS A 131 19.73 -5.08 -5.28
N CYS A 132 19.54 -5.32 -3.99
CA CYS A 132 18.24 -5.73 -3.46
C CYS A 132 17.41 -4.49 -3.14
N LEU A 133 16.32 -4.28 -3.87
CA LEU A 133 15.37 -3.18 -3.67
C LEU A 133 14.10 -3.69 -2.99
N HIS A 134 13.66 -2.98 -1.96
CA HIS A 134 12.35 -3.16 -1.33
C HIS A 134 12.04 -4.59 -0.89
N GLY A 135 13.03 -5.28 -0.31
CA GLY A 135 12.87 -6.66 0.17
C GLY A 135 12.96 -7.73 -0.92
N GLY A 136 13.34 -7.34 -2.16
CA GLY A 136 13.52 -8.26 -3.27
C GLY A 136 12.27 -8.44 -4.15
N PRO A 137 12.31 -9.38 -5.11
CA PRO A 137 11.26 -9.50 -6.15
C PRO A 137 9.90 -9.93 -5.61
N LYS A 138 9.84 -10.46 -4.40
CA LYS A 138 8.62 -10.85 -3.68
C LYS A 138 8.49 -10.08 -2.36
N GLY A 139 8.93 -8.83 -2.33
CA GLY A 139 8.84 -7.97 -1.16
C GLY A 139 7.40 -7.84 -0.63
N TRP A 140 7.28 -7.25 0.54
CA TRP A 140 6.00 -7.20 1.27
C TRP A 140 4.91 -6.41 0.54
N GLN A 141 5.27 -5.55 -0.39
CA GLN A 141 4.35 -4.87 -1.29
C GLN A 141 3.56 -5.80 -2.22
N TYR A 142 3.96 -7.06 -2.36
CA TYR A 142 3.28 -8.09 -3.17
C TYR A 142 2.64 -9.19 -2.31
N GLN A 143 2.60 -9.01 -0.99
CA GLN A 143 2.01 -9.96 -0.05
C GLN A 143 0.63 -9.49 0.41
N VAL A 144 -0.20 -10.43 0.84
CA VAL A 144 -1.49 -10.12 1.45
C VAL A 144 -1.33 -10.16 2.96
N TYR A 145 -1.65 -9.05 3.62
CA TYR A 145 -1.63 -8.94 5.07
C TYR A 145 -2.95 -9.45 5.66
N GLU A 146 -2.89 -10.07 6.82
CA GLU A 146 -4.07 -10.22 7.68
C GLU A 146 -4.50 -8.84 8.18
N ALA A 147 -5.79 -8.53 8.03
CA ALA A 147 -6.32 -7.20 8.35
C ALA A 147 -7.32 -7.26 9.49
N ASN A 148 -7.16 -6.36 10.45
CA ASN A 148 -8.07 -6.16 11.57
C ASN A 148 -8.52 -4.69 11.64
N LEU A 149 -9.76 -4.42 11.21
CA LEU A 149 -10.36 -3.10 11.36
C LEU A 149 -10.81 -2.94 12.81
N ILE A 150 -9.98 -2.26 13.63
CA ILE A 150 -10.20 -2.10 15.07
C ILE A 150 -11.41 -1.20 15.34
N ASN A 151 -11.53 -0.13 14.56
CA ASN A 151 -12.63 0.84 14.62
C ASN A 151 -12.69 1.63 13.30
N PRO A 152 -13.69 2.52 13.07
CA PRO A 152 -13.83 3.25 11.81
C PRO A 152 -12.63 4.12 11.39
N THR A 153 -11.68 4.37 12.27
CA THR A 153 -10.50 5.21 12.01
C THR A 153 -9.17 4.46 12.16
N THR A 154 -9.18 3.16 12.51
CA THR A 154 -7.94 2.42 12.81
C THR A 154 -7.96 1.04 12.18
N LEU A 155 -6.97 0.77 11.33
CA LEU A 155 -6.72 -0.52 10.70
C LEU A 155 -5.35 -1.04 11.12
N GLU A 156 -5.29 -2.27 11.63
CA GLU A 156 -4.06 -3.00 11.87
C GLU A 156 -3.87 -4.08 10.80
N LEU A 157 -2.71 -4.11 10.18
CA LEU A 157 -2.30 -5.11 9.20
C LEU A 157 -1.14 -5.93 9.76
N THR A 158 -1.22 -7.25 9.69
CA THR A 158 -0.18 -8.17 10.17
C THR A 158 0.34 -9.03 9.03
N LEU A 159 1.65 -9.15 8.90
CA LEU A 159 2.32 -10.02 7.95
C LEU A 159 3.30 -10.95 8.67
N ILE A 160 3.26 -12.23 8.33
CA ILE A 160 4.25 -13.22 8.76
C ILE A 160 5.21 -13.46 7.59
N SER A 161 6.48 -13.15 7.81
CA SER A 161 7.57 -13.38 6.86
C SER A 161 8.48 -14.47 7.45
N PRO A 162 8.51 -15.67 6.85
CA PRO A 162 9.25 -16.82 7.43
C PRO A 162 10.76 -16.63 7.35
N ASP A 163 11.48 -17.44 8.15
CA ASP A 163 12.95 -17.55 8.05
C ASP A 163 13.37 -17.94 6.63
N GLY A 164 14.31 -17.20 6.06
CA GLY A 164 14.74 -17.38 4.67
C GLY A 164 13.88 -16.70 3.60
N ASP A 165 12.84 -15.96 3.98
CA ASP A 165 12.07 -15.13 3.04
C ASP A 165 12.99 -14.12 2.36
N ALA A 166 13.09 -14.17 1.02
CA ALA A 166 14.08 -13.46 0.21
C ALA A 166 15.53 -13.59 0.75
N ASN A 167 15.85 -14.71 1.40
CA ASN A 167 17.10 -15.01 2.12
C ASN A 167 17.36 -14.18 3.38
N PHE A 168 16.42 -13.39 3.85
CA PHE A 168 16.53 -12.74 5.16
C PHE A 168 16.41 -13.75 6.29
N PRO A 169 17.29 -13.72 7.33
CA PRO A 169 17.21 -14.63 8.47
C PRO A 169 16.06 -14.27 9.41
N GLY A 170 15.53 -15.28 10.10
CA GLY A 170 14.54 -15.18 11.16
C GLY A 170 13.09 -15.11 10.67
N ASN A 171 12.20 -15.73 11.46
CA ASN A 171 10.77 -15.53 11.34
C ASN A 171 10.43 -14.14 11.85
N VAL A 172 9.70 -13.36 11.06
CA VAL A 172 9.28 -12.01 11.44
C VAL A 172 7.76 -11.93 11.42
N THR A 173 7.18 -11.42 12.50
CA THR A 173 5.81 -10.92 12.53
C THR A 173 5.86 -9.41 12.48
N ALA A 174 5.45 -8.82 11.36
CA ALA A 174 5.41 -7.39 11.15
C ALA A 174 3.99 -6.86 11.24
N LYS A 175 3.82 -5.69 11.84
CA LYS A 175 2.55 -4.99 11.94
C LYS A 175 2.66 -3.57 11.41
N VAL A 176 1.63 -3.15 10.68
CA VAL A 176 1.43 -1.77 10.25
C VAL A 176 0.07 -1.34 10.77
N THR A 177 0.05 -0.30 11.59
CA THR A 177 -1.19 0.29 12.08
C THR A 177 -1.39 1.65 11.44
N TYR A 178 -2.49 1.81 10.72
CA TYR A 178 -2.96 3.06 10.16
C TYR A 178 -4.03 3.64 11.07
N GLN A 179 -3.85 4.88 11.51
CA GLN A 179 -4.84 5.60 12.31
C GLN A 179 -5.13 6.96 11.67
N LEU A 180 -6.38 7.17 11.26
CA LEU A 180 -6.86 8.46 10.80
C LEU A 180 -7.34 9.27 11.99
N THR A 181 -6.71 10.41 12.26
CA THR A 181 -7.03 11.26 13.40
C THR A 181 -8.17 12.24 13.10
N ASP A 182 -8.80 12.81 14.13
CA ASP A 182 -9.89 13.79 13.97
C ASP A 182 -9.41 15.16 13.44
N ASP A 183 -8.10 15.44 13.50
CA ASP A 183 -7.45 16.64 12.94
C ASP A 183 -6.86 16.45 11.53
N ASN A 184 -7.34 15.40 10.84
CA ASN A 184 -6.98 15.06 9.44
C ASN A 184 -5.51 14.67 9.25
N ALA A 185 -4.89 14.02 10.22
CA ALA A 185 -3.60 13.39 10.09
C ALA A 185 -3.74 11.85 9.93
N ILE A 186 -2.76 11.23 9.30
CA ILE A 186 -2.63 9.77 9.21
C ILE A 186 -1.39 9.37 9.99
N ASP A 187 -1.59 8.71 11.13
CA ASP A 187 -0.51 8.09 11.89
C ASP A 187 -0.24 6.69 11.35
N ILE A 188 1.00 6.40 11.01
CA ILE A 188 1.45 5.08 10.55
C ILE A 188 2.47 4.55 11.55
N LYS A 189 2.12 3.45 12.24
CA LYS A 189 3.03 2.78 13.18
C LYS A 189 3.51 1.46 12.59
N TYR A 190 4.81 1.24 12.66
CA TYR A 190 5.45 -0.01 12.30
C TYR A 190 5.97 -0.70 13.56
N SER A 191 5.73 -2.00 13.68
CA SER A 191 6.34 -2.84 14.69
C SER A 191 6.67 -4.20 14.13
N ALA A 192 7.71 -4.83 14.65
CA ALA A 192 8.09 -6.18 14.24
C ALA A 192 8.71 -6.92 15.41
N THR A 193 8.44 -8.23 15.47
CA THR A 193 9.09 -9.18 16.35
C THR A 193 9.77 -10.28 15.54
N THR A 194 10.85 -10.83 16.04
CA THR A 194 11.61 -11.89 15.37
C THR A 194 12.19 -12.87 16.36
N ASP A 195 12.40 -14.11 15.92
CA ASP A 195 13.04 -15.18 16.71
C ASP A 195 14.57 -15.27 16.51
N LYS A 196 15.11 -14.56 15.50
CA LYS A 196 16.56 -14.50 15.22
C LYS A 196 16.96 -13.06 14.88
N LYS A 197 18.24 -12.75 15.01
CA LYS A 197 18.78 -11.50 14.49
C LYS A 197 18.49 -11.38 13.00
N THR A 198 18.00 -10.21 12.59
CA THR A 198 17.71 -9.85 11.20
C THR A 198 17.79 -8.34 11.05
N ILE A 199 17.61 -7.85 9.82
CA ILE A 199 17.50 -6.42 9.55
C ILE A 199 16.07 -6.10 9.11
N ILE A 200 15.51 -5.01 9.64
CA ILE A 200 14.17 -4.52 9.29
C ILE A 200 14.23 -3.01 9.08
N ASN A 201 13.69 -2.57 7.96
CA ASN A 201 13.45 -1.17 7.64
C ASN A 201 12.16 -1.06 6.87
N MET A 202 11.13 -0.46 7.45
CA MET A 202 9.79 -0.35 6.87
C MET A 202 9.47 1.08 6.52
N THR A 203 8.69 1.27 5.46
CA THR A 203 8.18 2.58 5.06
C THR A 203 6.85 2.45 4.32
N ASN A 204 6.13 3.56 4.19
CA ASN A 204 5.02 3.72 3.24
C ASN A 204 5.53 4.38 1.96
N HIS A 205 5.11 3.87 0.80
CA HIS A 205 5.56 4.31 -0.51
C HIS A 205 4.46 5.07 -1.28
N SER A 206 3.69 5.91 -0.58
CA SER A 206 2.68 6.74 -1.25
C SER A 206 3.34 7.82 -2.11
N TYR A 207 2.75 8.07 -3.28
CA TYR A 207 3.09 9.17 -4.17
C TYR A 207 2.01 10.22 -4.08
N PHE A 208 2.40 11.44 -3.69
CA PHE A 208 1.48 12.54 -3.47
C PHE A 208 1.40 13.49 -4.65
N ASN A 209 0.18 13.92 -5.00
CA ASN A 209 -0.08 15.07 -5.85
C ASN A 209 -1.11 15.97 -5.16
N LEU A 210 -0.64 17.03 -4.50
CA LEU A 210 -1.48 17.94 -3.72
C LEU A 210 -2.41 18.81 -4.58
N ALA A 211 -2.27 18.77 -5.91
CA ALA A 211 -3.25 19.39 -6.82
C ALA A 211 -4.60 18.65 -6.78
N GLY A 212 -4.64 17.39 -6.33
CA GLY A 212 -5.85 16.56 -6.30
C GLY A 212 -6.47 16.30 -7.67
N ASP A 213 -5.67 16.44 -8.72
CA ASP A 213 -6.08 16.31 -10.12
C ASP A 213 -4.94 15.58 -10.86
N PRO A 214 -5.15 14.34 -11.31
CA PRO A 214 -4.10 13.55 -11.95
C PRO A 214 -3.66 14.10 -13.31
N SER A 215 -4.41 15.03 -13.90
CA SER A 215 -4.02 15.72 -15.13
C SER A 215 -3.00 16.83 -14.92
N LYS A 216 -2.79 17.25 -13.67
CA LYS A 216 -1.83 18.30 -13.29
C LYS A 216 -0.54 17.67 -12.80
N THR A 217 0.57 18.35 -13.11
CA THR A 217 1.88 17.95 -12.60
C THR A 217 2.00 18.15 -11.08
N SER A 218 2.71 17.25 -10.41
CA SER A 218 3.09 17.42 -9.01
C SER A 218 4.30 18.34 -8.82
N THR A 219 5.01 18.72 -9.90
CA THR A 219 6.17 19.62 -9.82
C THR A 219 5.81 21.05 -9.44
N ASP A 220 4.53 21.42 -9.52
CA ASP A 220 4.02 22.74 -9.05
C ASP A 220 3.78 22.75 -7.53
N ASN A 221 3.93 21.61 -6.83
CA ASN A 221 3.83 21.54 -5.39
C ASN A 221 4.98 22.31 -4.74
N ILE A 222 4.64 23.15 -3.75
CA ILE A 222 5.67 23.88 -2.99
C ILE A 222 6.21 22.96 -1.92
N MET A 223 7.53 22.79 -1.92
CA MET A 223 8.27 21.97 -0.94
C MET A 223 9.16 22.84 -0.07
N TYR A 224 9.24 22.49 1.19
CA TYR A 224 10.22 22.97 2.16
C TYR A 224 10.82 21.77 2.90
N VAL A 225 12.14 21.73 2.99
CA VAL A 225 12.87 20.68 3.73
C VAL A 225 13.84 21.35 4.70
N ASN A 226 13.66 21.12 5.99
CA ASN A 226 14.56 21.62 7.03
C ASN A 226 15.80 20.75 7.14
N ALA A 227 16.63 20.75 6.10
CA ALA A 227 17.87 19.98 6.04
C ALA A 227 18.94 20.72 5.23
N ASP A 228 20.11 20.91 5.85
CA ASP A 228 21.26 21.57 5.23
C ASP A 228 22.12 20.62 4.38
N TYR A 229 21.89 19.30 4.49
CA TYR A 229 22.66 18.26 3.83
C TYR A 229 21.74 17.20 3.25
N TYR A 230 22.24 16.49 2.23
CA TYR A 230 21.62 15.31 1.67
C TYR A 230 22.66 14.20 1.42
N THR A 231 22.18 12.97 1.24
CA THR A 231 23.00 11.81 0.88
C THR A 231 22.83 11.53 -0.60
N PRO A 232 23.84 11.81 -1.45
CA PRO A 232 23.76 11.58 -2.88
C PRO A 232 23.71 10.08 -3.22
N VAL A 233 23.19 9.78 -4.40
CA VAL A 233 23.16 8.44 -4.97
C VAL A 233 23.95 8.39 -6.27
N ASP A 234 24.49 7.22 -6.60
CA ASP A 234 25.15 6.96 -7.88
C ASP A 234 24.13 6.67 -9.01
N SER A 235 24.62 6.31 -10.19
CA SER A 235 23.79 5.98 -11.37
C SER A 235 22.92 4.73 -11.20
N THR A 236 23.14 3.93 -10.16
CA THR A 236 22.32 2.77 -9.77
C THR A 236 21.34 3.08 -8.64
N PHE A 237 21.26 4.36 -8.25
CA PHE A 237 20.49 4.86 -7.12
C PHE A 237 20.93 4.31 -5.76
N MET A 238 22.18 3.85 -5.65
CA MET A 238 22.79 3.45 -4.39
C MET A 238 23.45 4.65 -3.73
N THR A 239 23.26 4.81 -2.41
CA THR A 239 23.89 5.90 -1.66
C THR A 239 25.41 5.78 -1.72
N THR A 240 26.12 6.90 -1.99
CA THR A 240 27.58 6.93 -2.10
C THR A 240 28.30 6.88 -0.75
N GLY A 241 27.58 7.15 0.34
CA GLY A 241 28.15 7.30 1.68
C GLY A 241 28.60 8.73 1.99
N GLU A 242 28.52 9.64 1.02
CA GLU A 242 28.82 11.07 1.22
C GLU A 242 27.66 11.78 1.90
N ILE A 243 27.96 12.87 2.59
CA ILE A 243 27.00 13.85 3.13
C ILE A 243 27.37 15.19 2.51
N VAL A 244 26.52 15.69 1.61
CA VAL A 244 26.80 16.86 0.77
C VAL A 244 25.89 18.02 1.15
N PRO A 245 26.39 19.27 1.27
CA PRO A 245 25.55 20.44 1.49
C PRO A 245 24.52 20.63 0.38
N VAL A 246 23.29 20.98 0.71
CA VAL A 246 22.23 21.28 -0.28
C VAL A 246 22.43 22.65 -0.92
N LYS A 247 23.10 23.57 -0.23
CA LYS A 247 23.28 24.96 -0.66
C LYS A 247 23.87 25.04 -2.08
N ASP A 248 23.29 25.89 -2.89
CA ASP A 248 23.67 26.13 -4.31
C ASP A 248 23.51 24.88 -5.21
N THR A 249 22.66 23.92 -4.79
CA THR A 249 22.31 22.74 -5.60
C THR A 249 20.80 22.70 -5.88
N PRO A 250 20.32 21.87 -6.86
CA PRO A 250 18.88 21.65 -7.06
C PRO A 250 18.16 21.06 -5.84
N MET A 251 18.90 20.42 -4.92
CA MET A 251 18.38 19.80 -3.69
C MET A 251 18.16 20.80 -2.54
N ASP A 252 18.47 22.08 -2.74
CA ASP A 252 18.22 23.11 -1.73
C ASP A 252 16.74 23.49 -1.65
N PHE A 253 16.05 22.93 -0.69
CA PHE A 253 14.66 23.23 -0.31
C PHE A 253 14.59 23.90 1.09
N THR A 254 15.66 24.53 1.55
CA THR A 254 15.70 25.26 2.84
C THR A 254 14.82 26.52 2.84
N THR A 255 14.37 26.93 1.66
CA THR A 255 13.29 27.91 1.47
C THR A 255 12.19 27.30 0.61
N PRO A 256 10.89 27.61 0.88
CA PRO A 256 9.78 27.08 0.09
C PRO A 256 9.92 27.40 -1.39
N LYS A 257 9.94 26.38 -2.25
CA LYS A 257 9.94 26.53 -3.72
C LYS A 257 9.22 25.36 -4.40
N ALA A 258 8.87 25.51 -5.66
CA ALA A 258 8.34 24.41 -6.46
C ALA A 258 9.40 23.30 -6.65
N VAL A 259 8.93 22.06 -6.76
CA VAL A 259 9.77 20.84 -6.92
C VAL A 259 10.44 20.84 -8.29
#